data_204f6ecba399a21464f84941b401e582
#
_entry.id   204f6ecba399a21464f84941b401e582
#
_cell.length_a   1.000
_cell.length_b   1.000
_cell.length_c   1.000
_cell.angle_alpha   90.00
_cell.angle_beta   90.00
_cell.angle_gamma   90.00
#
_symmetry.space_group_name_H-M   'P 1'
#
loop_
_entity.id
_entity.type
_entity.pdbx_description
1 polymer ?
#
loop_
_entity_poly.entity_id
_entity_poly.type
_entity_poly.pdbx_seq_one_letter_code
_entity_poly.pdbx_strand_id
1 'polypeptide(L)'
;MGTLSVNQNKLQKRLRRLAGEAITDFNMIEDGDKVMVCLSGGKDSYTMLDILLYLQKVAPIRFEIVAVNMDQKQPGFPEHVLPEYLKSIGVEYHIVEKDTYSVVKEKIPEGKTTCSLCSRLRRGTLYTFADEIGATKMALGHHRDDILETFFLNMFYGGTLKAMPPKLLADDGRNVVIRPPAYCSEKDIEAYSQLKEFPIIPCNLCGSQENLQRQVVKEMLLEWERKSPGRTEIMFRALQNVVPSQLADRNLFDFANLRIDENATPRFLDVMNL
;
A
#
# COMPACT_ATOMS: atom_id res chain seq x y z
N MET A 1 -8.87 9.47 27.74
CA MET A 1 -7.69 9.02 26.95
C MET A 1 -6.45 9.16 27.82
N GLY A 2 -5.75 8.06 28.10
CA GLY A 2 -4.51 8.08 28.88
C GLY A 2 -3.39 8.80 28.12
N THR A 3 -2.44 9.39 28.84
CA THR A 3 -1.27 10.06 28.25
C THR A 3 -0.36 8.99 27.61
N LEU A 4 -0.07 9.09 26.31
CA LEU A 4 0.85 8.20 25.61
C LEU A 4 2.25 8.26 26.24
N SER A 5 2.94 7.12 26.36
CA SER A 5 4.35 7.09 26.74
C SER A 5 5.22 7.79 25.70
N VAL A 6 6.47 8.15 26.08
CA VAL A 6 7.42 8.82 25.19
C VAL A 6 7.66 7.99 23.91
N ASN A 7 7.78 6.66 24.02
CA ASN A 7 7.98 5.79 22.88
C ASN A 7 6.75 5.67 21.97
N GLN A 8 5.56 5.63 22.55
CA GLN A 8 4.29 5.63 21.82
C GLN A 8 4.09 6.92 21.02
N ASN A 9 4.42 8.08 21.63
CA ASN A 9 4.41 9.37 20.93
C ASN A 9 5.41 9.42 19.79
N LYS A 10 6.61 8.85 19.94
CA LYS A 10 7.61 8.77 18.87
C LYS A 10 7.12 7.90 17.69
N LEU A 11 6.52 6.76 17.99
CA LEU A 11 5.94 5.88 16.97
C LEU A 11 4.85 6.58 16.16
N GLN A 12 3.90 7.20 16.84
CA GLN A 12 2.80 7.94 16.18
C GLN A 12 3.34 9.08 15.30
N LYS A 13 4.26 9.88 15.82
CA LYS A 13 4.87 10.97 15.05
C LYS A 13 5.63 10.45 13.82
N ARG A 14 6.35 9.34 13.96
CA ARG A 14 7.08 8.72 12.84
C ARG A 14 6.14 8.26 11.72
N LEU A 15 5.07 7.53 12.04
CA LEU A 15 4.10 7.07 11.05
C LEU A 15 3.42 8.24 10.33
N ARG A 16 2.99 9.26 11.08
CA ARG A 16 2.37 10.48 10.51
C ARG A 16 3.33 11.23 9.59
N ARG A 17 4.60 11.36 9.98
CA ARG A 17 5.63 11.99 9.17
C ARG A 17 5.88 11.20 7.88
N LEU A 18 6.09 9.88 7.97
CA LEU A 18 6.37 9.03 6.82
C LEU A 18 5.19 9.00 5.82
N ALA A 19 3.95 8.94 6.32
CA ALA A 19 2.78 9.03 5.45
C ALA A 19 2.65 10.42 4.80
N GLY A 20 2.92 11.49 5.55
CA GLY A 20 2.93 12.86 5.02
C GLY A 20 4.01 13.05 3.95
N GLU A 21 5.22 12.53 4.17
CA GLU A 21 6.31 12.54 3.18
C GLU A 21 5.91 11.79 1.90
N ALA A 22 5.35 10.57 2.01
CA ALA A 22 4.89 9.82 0.86
C ALA A 22 3.78 10.57 0.09
N ILE A 23 2.81 11.18 0.79
CA ILE A 23 1.75 11.99 0.17
C ILE A 23 2.36 13.15 -0.62
N THR A 24 3.34 13.83 -0.06
CA THR A 24 4.00 14.98 -0.69
C THR A 24 4.86 14.55 -1.88
N ASP A 25 5.72 13.55 -1.71
CA ASP A 25 6.67 13.11 -2.73
C ASP A 25 5.96 12.60 -4.00
N PHE A 26 4.79 11.98 -3.85
CA PHE A 26 4.02 11.46 -4.97
C PHE A 26 2.79 12.32 -5.31
N ASN A 27 2.65 13.48 -4.72
CA ASN A 27 1.47 14.34 -4.90
C ASN A 27 0.15 13.55 -4.84
N MET A 28 -0.03 12.77 -3.75
CA MET A 28 -1.15 11.84 -3.65
C MET A 28 -2.48 12.53 -3.40
N ILE A 29 -2.46 13.63 -2.63
CA ILE A 29 -3.67 14.38 -2.23
C ILE A 29 -3.44 15.85 -2.53
N GLU A 30 -4.42 16.48 -3.19
CA GLU A 30 -4.43 17.87 -3.60
C GLU A 30 -5.57 18.64 -2.92
N ASP A 31 -5.51 19.98 -2.98
CA ASP A 31 -6.58 20.80 -2.39
C ASP A 31 -7.92 20.53 -3.09
N GLY A 32 -8.97 20.32 -2.31
CA GLY A 32 -10.30 19.98 -2.80
C GLY A 32 -10.55 18.50 -3.11
N ASP A 33 -9.57 17.61 -2.89
CA ASP A 33 -9.78 16.18 -3.13
C ASP A 33 -10.83 15.56 -2.18
N LYS A 34 -11.59 14.62 -2.70
CA LYS A 34 -12.42 13.68 -1.95
C LYS A 34 -11.76 12.31 -1.94
N VAL A 35 -11.20 11.94 -0.79
CA VAL A 35 -10.43 10.71 -0.59
C VAL A 35 -11.32 9.60 -0.06
N MET A 36 -11.56 8.58 -0.87
CA MET A 36 -12.22 7.33 -0.46
C MET A 36 -11.21 6.42 0.21
N VAL A 37 -11.32 6.24 1.53
CA VAL A 37 -10.45 5.37 2.32
C VAL A 37 -11.03 3.97 2.35
N CYS A 38 -10.39 3.02 1.66
CA CYS A 38 -10.84 1.64 1.58
C CYS A 38 -10.45 0.87 2.84
N LEU A 39 -11.45 0.48 3.64
CA LEU A 39 -11.27 -0.27 4.87
C LEU A 39 -11.52 -1.76 4.68
N SER A 40 -10.52 -2.58 4.98
CA SER A 40 -10.67 -4.04 4.99
C SER A 40 -11.02 -4.61 6.37
N GLY A 41 -10.95 -3.77 7.41
CA GLY A 41 -11.01 -4.22 8.81
C GLY A 41 -9.65 -4.70 9.36
N GLY A 42 -8.59 -4.69 8.56
CA GLY A 42 -7.24 -5.04 8.99
C GLY A 42 -6.46 -3.85 9.58
N LYS A 43 -5.40 -4.15 10.33
CA LYS A 43 -4.51 -3.20 11.01
C LYS A 43 -4.04 -2.05 10.13
N ASP A 44 -3.72 -2.35 8.87
CA ASP A 44 -3.12 -1.40 7.93
C ASP A 44 -4.14 -0.34 7.49
N SER A 45 -5.37 -0.76 7.23
CA SER A 45 -6.47 0.12 6.81
C SER A 45 -6.94 1.03 7.95
N TYR A 46 -7.04 0.53 9.18
CA TYR A 46 -7.33 1.36 10.35
C TYR A 46 -6.22 2.37 10.63
N THR A 47 -4.96 1.93 10.57
CA THR A 47 -3.79 2.81 10.77
C THR A 47 -3.78 3.93 9.73
N MET A 48 -4.03 3.60 8.45
CA MET A 48 -4.11 4.57 7.37
C MET A 48 -5.23 5.60 7.63
N LEU A 49 -6.43 5.15 8.01
CA LEU A 49 -7.54 6.06 8.32
C LEU A 49 -7.19 7.02 9.47
N ASP A 50 -6.67 6.50 10.58
CA ASP A 50 -6.28 7.34 11.75
C ASP A 50 -5.22 8.39 11.37
N ILE A 51 -4.24 8.02 10.54
CA ILE A 51 -3.22 8.94 10.04
C ILE A 51 -3.84 10.01 9.13
N LEU A 52 -4.68 9.62 8.17
CA LEU A 52 -5.31 10.56 7.25
C LEU A 52 -6.25 11.53 7.95
N LEU A 53 -7.01 11.10 8.95
CA LEU A 53 -7.84 11.98 9.79
C LEU A 53 -7.01 13.00 10.59
N TYR A 54 -5.81 12.61 11.02
CA TYR A 54 -4.89 13.57 11.64
C TYR A 54 -4.34 14.54 10.60
N LEU A 55 -3.88 14.06 9.46
CA LEU A 55 -3.32 14.91 8.39
C LEU A 55 -4.36 15.89 7.84
N GLN A 56 -5.61 15.48 7.69
CA GLN A 56 -6.72 16.36 7.30
C GLN A 56 -6.84 17.61 8.21
N LYS A 57 -6.51 17.47 9.49
CA LYS A 57 -6.59 18.57 10.48
C LYS A 57 -5.39 19.51 10.45
N VAL A 58 -4.22 19.03 10.00
CA VAL A 58 -2.95 19.78 10.11
C VAL A 58 -2.33 20.13 8.78
N ALA A 59 -2.78 19.54 7.69
CA ALA A 59 -2.26 19.83 6.35
C ALA A 59 -2.62 21.25 5.90
N PRO A 60 -1.78 21.89 5.05
CA PRO A 60 -2.04 23.22 4.49
C PRO A 60 -3.11 23.22 3.39
N ILE A 61 -3.63 22.04 3.02
CA ILE A 61 -4.66 21.83 2.01
C ILE A 61 -5.94 21.30 2.64
N ARG A 62 -7.07 21.46 1.96
CA ARG A 62 -8.38 20.95 2.37
C ARG A 62 -8.73 19.73 1.52
N PHE A 63 -9.12 18.65 2.15
CA PHE A 63 -9.64 17.46 1.48
C PHE A 63 -10.68 16.77 2.35
N GLU A 64 -11.59 16.05 1.72
CA GLU A 64 -12.63 15.27 2.36
C GLU A 64 -12.19 13.82 2.51
N ILE A 65 -12.67 13.16 3.56
CA ILE A 65 -12.45 11.72 3.79
C ILE A 65 -13.79 11.03 3.89
N VAL A 66 -13.97 9.98 3.10
CA VAL A 66 -15.09 9.05 3.18
C VAL A 66 -14.55 7.65 3.36
N ALA A 67 -14.90 7.00 4.46
CA ALA A 67 -14.50 5.61 4.72
C ALA A 67 -15.43 4.64 4.00
N VAL A 68 -14.87 3.66 3.29
CA VAL A 68 -15.67 2.69 2.54
C VAL A 68 -15.20 1.27 2.85
N ASN A 69 -16.11 0.42 3.30
CA ASN A 69 -15.88 -1.01 3.40
C ASN A 69 -16.74 -1.73 2.36
N MET A 70 -16.19 -2.75 1.74
CA MET A 70 -16.93 -3.67 0.90
C MET A 70 -17.20 -4.96 1.65
N ASP A 71 -18.45 -5.19 2.01
CA ASP A 71 -18.93 -6.47 2.51
C ASP A 71 -19.16 -7.43 1.34
N GLN A 72 -18.37 -8.48 1.31
CA GLN A 72 -18.42 -9.52 0.27
C GLN A 72 -19.39 -10.66 0.60
N LYS A 73 -20.12 -10.52 1.71
CA LYS A 73 -21.02 -11.56 2.26
C LYS A 73 -20.30 -12.87 2.58
N GLN A 74 -19.08 -12.76 3.12
CA GLN A 74 -18.34 -13.91 3.63
C GLN A 74 -18.98 -14.42 4.91
N PRO A 75 -19.18 -15.74 5.06
CA PRO A 75 -19.69 -16.32 6.29
C PRO A 75 -18.85 -15.94 7.51
N GLY A 76 -19.51 -15.49 8.58
CA GLY A 76 -18.83 -15.09 9.81
C GLY A 76 -18.18 -13.70 9.80
N PHE A 77 -18.38 -12.91 8.76
CA PHE A 77 -17.94 -11.52 8.78
C PHE A 77 -18.74 -10.70 9.81
N PRO A 78 -18.08 -10.02 10.76
CA PRO A 78 -18.76 -9.27 11.81
C PRO A 78 -19.22 -7.90 11.30
N GLU A 79 -20.38 -7.85 10.66
CA GLU A 79 -20.92 -6.66 9.95
C GLU A 79 -21.06 -5.41 10.85
N HIS A 80 -21.16 -5.57 12.18
CA HIS A 80 -21.35 -4.47 13.14
C HIS A 80 -20.06 -3.73 13.50
N VAL A 81 -18.90 -4.40 13.44
CA VAL A 81 -17.61 -3.87 13.98
C VAL A 81 -17.18 -2.57 13.31
N LEU A 82 -17.15 -2.55 11.97
CA LEU A 82 -16.74 -1.35 11.23
C LEU A 82 -17.71 -0.18 11.40
N PRO A 83 -19.05 -0.35 11.24
CA PRO A 83 -20.00 0.72 11.47
C PRO A 83 -19.94 1.30 12.88
N GLU A 84 -19.83 0.47 13.91
CA GLU A 84 -19.72 0.93 15.31
C GLU A 84 -18.44 1.75 15.53
N TYR A 85 -17.31 1.28 15.04
CA TYR A 85 -16.05 2.01 15.11
C TYR A 85 -16.13 3.35 14.40
N LEU A 86 -16.59 3.37 13.13
CA LEU A 86 -16.64 4.59 12.32
C LEU A 86 -17.61 5.63 12.91
N LYS A 87 -18.75 5.19 13.43
CA LYS A 87 -19.66 6.07 14.20
C LYS A 87 -18.99 6.66 15.43
N SER A 88 -18.23 5.84 16.17
CA SER A 88 -17.56 6.29 17.41
C SER A 88 -16.53 7.39 17.18
N ILE A 89 -15.89 7.41 15.99
CA ILE A 89 -14.90 8.44 15.62
C ILE A 89 -15.49 9.56 14.75
N GLY A 90 -16.80 9.50 14.42
CA GLY A 90 -17.53 10.56 13.69
C GLY A 90 -17.08 10.73 12.24
N VAL A 91 -16.73 9.66 11.54
CA VAL A 91 -16.31 9.67 10.14
C VAL A 91 -17.47 9.29 9.23
N GLU A 92 -17.65 10.02 8.13
CA GLU A 92 -18.57 9.63 7.07
C GLU A 92 -18.16 8.29 6.47
N TYR A 93 -19.11 7.36 6.34
CA TYR A 93 -18.78 6.03 5.84
C TYR A 93 -19.92 5.39 5.03
N HIS A 94 -19.52 4.43 4.18
CA HIS A 94 -20.43 3.56 3.44
C HIS A 94 -19.99 2.11 3.57
N ILE A 95 -20.98 1.21 3.70
CA ILE A 95 -20.79 -0.22 3.59
C ILE A 95 -21.41 -0.64 2.24
N VAL A 96 -20.55 -1.03 1.31
CA VAL A 96 -20.96 -1.51 -0.02
C VAL A 96 -21.17 -3.01 0.05
N GLU A 97 -22.42 -3.43 0.02
CA GLU A 97 -22.77 -4.85 0.05
C GLU A 97 -22.81 -5.42 -1.36
N LYS A 98 -22.02 -6.45 -1.60
CA LYS A 98 -22.03 -7.20 -2.86
C LYS A 98 -21.55 -8.62 -2.66
N ASP A 99 -22.41 -9.60 -2.86
CA ASP A 99 -22.04 -11.02 -2.75
C ASP A 99 -21.09 -11.42 -3.87
N THR A 100 -19.80 -11.14 -3.63
CA THR A 100 -18.71 -11.63 -4.48
C THR A 100 -18.16 -12.96 -3.98
N TYR A 101 -18.45 -13.32 -2.73
CA TYR A 101 -18.01 -14.58 -2.16
C TYR A 101 -18.65 -15.77 -2.88
N SER A 102 -19.97 -15.77 -3.06
CA SER A 102 -20.70 -16.82 -3.77
C SER A 102 -20.24 -16.93 -5.23
N VAL A 103 -20.01 -15.79 -5.92
CA VAL A 103 -19.49 -15.78 -7.28
C VAL A 103 -18.09 -16.42 -7.38
N VAL A 104 -17.22 -16.18 -6.40
CA VAL A 104 -15.87 -16.77 -6.37
C VAL A 104 -15.95 -18.28 -6.12
N LYS A 105 -16.82 -18.70 -5.19
CA LYS A 105 -17.02 -20.14 -4.87
C LYS A 105 -17.60 -20.92 -6.04
N GLU A 106 -18.52 -20.33 -6.80
CA GLU A 106 -19.12 -20.96 -7.97
C GLU A 106 -18.11 -21.12 -9.13
N LYS A 107 -17.27 -20.09 -9.35
CA LYS A 107 -16.38 -20.07 -10.53
C LYS A 107 -15.03 -20.74 -10.33
N ILE A 108 -14.58 -20.92 -9.11
CA ILE A 108 -13.26 -21.50 -8.82
C ILE A 108 -13.42 -22.86 -8.15
N PRO A 109 -12.90 -23.95 -8.77
CA PRO A 109 -12.93 -25.29 -8.20
C PRO A 109 -12.25 -25.33 -6.82
N GLU A 110 -12.75 -26.25 -5.98
CA GLU A 110 -12.17 -26.48 -4.66
C GLU A 110 -10.69 -26.85 -4.75
N GLY A 111 -9.87 -26.29 -3.85
CA GLY A 111 -8.41 -26.48 -3.84
C GLY A 111 -7.61 -25.52 -4.74
N LYS A 112 -8.27 -24.66 -5.51
CA LYS A 112 -7.59 -23.60 -6.30
C LYS A 112 -7.61 -22.25 -5.58
N THR A 113 -6.59 -21.41 -5.84
CA THR A 113 -6.50 -20.07 -5.23
C THR A 113 -7.59 -19.14 -5.75
N THR A 114 -8.39 -18.61 -4.84
CA THR A 114 -9.52 -17.71 -5.13
C THR A 114 -9.12 -16.23 -5.19
N CYS A 115 -7.93 -15.89 -4.69
CA CYS A 115 -7.49 -14.50 -4.44
C CYS A 115 -7.50 -13.60 -5.69
N SER A 116 -7.13 -14.13 -6.86
CA SER A 116 -7.06 -13.35 -8.09
C SER A 116 -8.43 -12.86 -8.55
N LEU A 117 -9.45 -13.74 -8.56
CA LEU A 117 -10.81 -13.37 -8.94
C LEU A 117 -11.45 -12.48 -7.88
N CYS A 118 -11.29 -12.84 -6.60
CA CYS A 118 -11.80 -12.07 -5.47
C CYS A 118 -11.27 -10.63 -5.49
N SER A 119 -9.96 -10.44 -5.66
CA SER A 119 -9.36 -9.10 -5.70
C SER A 119 -9.83 -8.27 -6.91
N ARG A 120 -10.08 -8.93 -8.05
CA ARG A 120 -10.60 -8.27 -9.26
C ARG A 120 -12.04 -7.80 -9.06
N LEU A 121 -12.91 -8.65 -8.53
CA LEU A 121 -14.30 -8.30 -8.23
C LEU A 121 -14.39 -7.19 -7.19
N ARG A 122 -13.62 -7.26 -6.12
CA ARG A 122 -13.53 -6.18 -5.10
C ARG A 122 -13.13 -4.86 -5.72
N ARG A 123 -12.08 -4.87 -6.53
CA ARG A 123 -11.54 -3.67 -7.17
C ARG A 123 -12.58 -3.04 -8.09
N GLY A 124 -13.22 -3.83 -8.96
CA GLY A 124 -14.27 -3.34 -9.85
C GLY A 124 -15.45 -2.71 -9.10
N THR A 125 -15.90 -3.33 -8.01
CA THR A 125 -16.98 -2.80 -7.18
C THR A 125 -16.58 -1.48 -6.52
N LEU A 126 -15.37 -1.41 -5.94
CA LEU A 126 -14.89 -0.19 -5.29
C LEU A 126 -14.65 0.94 -6.29
N TYR A 127 -14.21 0.65 -7.50
CA TYR A 127 -14.03 1.66 -8.56
C TYR A 127 -15.37 2.26 -8.99
N THR A 128 -16.37 1.40 -9.22
CA THR A 128 -17.73 1.88 -9.55
C THR A 128 -18.27 2.77 -8.43
N PHE A 129 -18.11 2.34 -7.18
CA PHE A 129 -18.60 3.12 -6.04
C PHE A 129 -17.84 4.44 -5.85
N ALA A 130 -16.54 4.47 -6.13
CA ALA A 130 -15.76 5.71 -6.11
C ALA A 130 -16.31 6.74 -7.11
N ASP A 131 -16.63 6.30 -8.31
CA ASP A 131 -17.28 7.15 -9.33
C ASP A 131 -18.67 7.66 -8.84
N GLU A 132 -19.48 6.79 -8.23
CA GLU A 132 -20.82 7.13 -7.72
C GLU A 132 -20.79 8.23 -6.65
N ILE A 133 -19.81 8.19 -5.75
CA ILE A 133 -19.68 9.20 -4.69
C ILE A 133 -18.82 10.40 -5.08
N GLY A 134 -18.30 10.45 -6.30
CA GLY A 134 -17.43 11.51 -6.79
C GLY A 134 -16.07 11.55 -6.08
N ALA A 135 -15.52 10.40 -5.67
CA ALA A 135 -14.20 10.34 -5.08
C ALA A 135 -13.11 10.61 -6.13
N THR A 136 -12.18 11.48 -5.80
CA THR A 136 -11.05 11.82 -6.68
C THR A 136 -9.84 10.94 -6.46
N LYS A 137 -9.73 10.37 -5.26
CA LYS A 137 -8.64 9.48 -4.86
C LYS A 137 -9.19 8.27 -4.09
N MET A 138 -8.58 7.11 -4.31
CA MET A 138 -8.86 5.88 -3.56
C MET A 138 -7.63 5.51 -2.73
N ALA A 139 -7.72 5.62 -1.41
CA ALA A 139 -6.63 5.29 -0.50
C ALA A 139 -6.67 3.82 -0.07
N LEU A 140 -5.57 3.12 -0.27
CA LEU A 140 -5.36 1.72 0.11
C LEU A 140 -4.25 1.60 1.16
N GLY A 141 -4.43 0.73 2.14
CA GLY A 141 -3.54 0.56 3.29
C GLY A 141 -2.23 -0.22 3.01
N HIS A 142 -1.82 -0.35 1.75
CA HIS A 142 -0.56 -1.01 1.42
C HIS A 142 0.64 -0.19 1.89
N HIS A 143 1.58 -0.86 2.52
CA HIS A 143 2.75 -0.26 3.15
C HIS A 143 4.06 -0.67 2.45
N ARG A 144 5.19 -0.16 2.97
CA ARG A 144 6.54 -0.40 2.41
C ARG A 144 6.84 -1.87 2.18
N ASP A 145 6.51 -2.70 3.15
CA ASP A 145 6.85 -4.14 3.08
C ASP A 145 6.00 -4.86 2.02
N ASP A 146 4.71 -4.50 1.83
CA ASP A 146 3.89 -4.98 0.71
C ASP A 146 4.48 -4.64 -0.65
N ILE A 147 5.04 -3.42 -0.78
CA ILE A 147 5.68 -2.95 -2.01
C ILE A 147 6.91 -3.79 -2.30
N LEU A 148 7.74 -4.06 -1.29
CA LEU A 148 8.91 -4.92 -1.42
C LEU A 148 8.54 -6.37 -1.72
N GLU A 149 7.58 -6.95 -0.99
CA GLU A 149 7.08 -8.29 -1.28
C GLU A 149 6.62 -8.42 -2.74
N THR A 150 5.85 -7.44 -3.22
CA THR A 150 5.38 -7.41 -4.61
C THR A 150 6.52 -7.29 -5.60
N PHE A 151 7.54 -6.49 -5.30
CA PHE A 151 8.74 -6.37 -6.13
C PHE A 151 9.48 -7.70 -6.25
N PHE A 152 9.77 -8.36 -5.13
CA PHE A 152 10.48 -9.63 -5.14
C PHE A 152 9.66 -10.77 -5.77
N LEU A 153 8.34 -10.77 -5.57
CA LEU A 153 7.46 -11.71 -6.27
C LEU A 153 7.55 -11.54 -7.79
N ASN A 154 7.50 -10.31 -8.29
CA ASN A 154 7.62 -10.06 -9.73
C ASN A 154 9.03 -10.38 -10.25
N MET A 155 10.07 -10.08 -9.48
CA MET A 155 11.45 -10.37 -9.85
C MET A 155 11.73 -11.88 -9.92
N PHE A 156 11.32 -12.63 -8.90
CA PHE A 156 11.65 -14.06 -8.79
C PHE A 156 10.76 -14.96 -9.64
N TYR A 157 9.48 -14.62 -9.75
CA TYR A 157 8.49 -15.48 -10.41
C TYR A 157 7.92 -14.89 -11.69
N GLY A 158 8.01 -13.58 -11.87
CA GLY A 158 7.50 -12.88 -13.05
C GLY A 158 8.58 -12.42 -14.04
N GLY A 159 9.88 -12.50 -13.67
CA GLY A 159 10.98 -12.04 -14.51
C GLY A 159 10.91 -10.55 -14.85
N THR A 160 10.31 -9.73 -13.96
CA THR A 160 10.06 -8.32 -14.24
C THR A 160 10.41 -7.48 -12.99
N LEU A 161 11.15 -6.38 -13.19
CA LEU A 161 11.40 -5.39 -12.15
C LEU A 161 10.18 -4.47 -12.00
N LYS A 162 9.19 -4.93 -11.25
CA LYS A 162 7.91 -4.26 -11.05
C LYS A 162 7.49 -4.36 -9.59
N ALA A 163 7.14 -3.21 -9.00
CA ALA A 163 6.59 -3.14 -7.66
C ALA A 163 5.14 -2.66 -7.68
N MET A 164 4.61 -2.35 -6.50
CA MET A 164 3.33 -1.69 -6.31
C MET A 164 3.59 -0.18 -6.16
N PRO A 165 3.19 0.66 -7.13
CA PRO A 165 3.52 2.08 -7.07
C PRO A 165 2.72 2.79 -5.96
N PRO A 166 3.29 3.82 -5.31
CA PRO A 166 2.60 4.60 -4.29
C PRO A 166 1.38 5.37 -4.80
N LYS A 167 1.40 5.80 -6.07
CA LYS A 167 0.28 6.44 -6.78
C LYS A 167 0.13 5.78 -8.16
N LEU A 168 -1.09 5.48 -8.56
CA LEU A 168 -1.39 4.79 -9.81
C LEU A 168 -2.71 5.28 -10.39
N LEU A 169 -2.73 5.59 -11.68
CA LEU A 169 -3.96 5.65 -12.44
C LEU A 169 -4.41 4.22 -12.74
N ALA A 170 -5.61 3.86 -12.35
CA ALA A 170 -6.16 2.53 -12.57
C ALA A 170 -6.37 2.23 -14.06
N ASP A 171 -6.49 0.94 -14.41
CA ASP A 171 -6.61 0.49 -15.81
C ASP A 171 -7.88 1.06 -16.51
N ASP A 172 -8.89 1.49 -15.75
CA ASP A 172 -10.08 2.15 -16.24
C ASP A 172 -9.84 3.61 -16.68
N GLY A 173 -8.68 4.18 -16.36
CA GLY A 173 -8.30 5.55 -16.68
C GLY A 173 -9.07 6.64 -15.89
N ARG A 174 -9.87 6.26 -14.88
CA ARG A 174 -10.72 7.19 -14.11
C ARG A 174 -10.34 7.27 -12.63
N ASN A 175 -9.96 6.15 -12.06
CA ASN A 175 -9.68 6.06 -10.63
C ASN A 175 -8.19 6.25 -10.33
N VAL A 176 -7.87 7.19 -9.45
CA VAL A 176 -6.49 7.38 -8.95
C VAL A 176 -6.35 6.67 -7.61
N VAL A 177 -5.55 5.61 -7.61
CA VAL A 177 -5.23 4.83 -6.41
C VAL A 177 -3.99 5.40 -5.74
N ILE A 178 -4.07 5.64 -4.43
CA ILE A 178 -2.97 6.13 -3.59
C ILE A 178 -2.69 5.18 -2.44
N ARG A 179 -1.45 5.17 -1.97
CA ARG A 179 -1.00 4.36 -0.84
C ARG A 179 -0.26 5.22 0.17
N PRO A 180 -0.99 5.98 0.99
CA PRO A 180 -0.38 6.87 1.99
C PRO A 180 0.65 6.20 2.90
N PRO A 181 0.47 4.91 3.33
CA PRO A 181 1.48 4.23 4.15
C PRO A 181 2.71 3.70 3.40
N ALA A 182 2.92 4.06 2.12
CA ALA A 182 4.00 3.51 1.28
C ALA A 182 5.40 3.56 1.91
N TYR A 183 5.69 4.51 2.79
CA TYR A 183 6.96 4.63 3.50
C TYR A 183 6.95 3.98 4.89
N CYS A 184 5.79 3.58 5.40
CA CYS A 184 5.64 2.99 6.72
C CYS A 184 6.04 1.51 6.72
N SER A 185 6.74 1.07 7.76
CA SER A 185 7.05 -0.35 7.96
C SER A 185 5.86 -1.10 8.56
N GLU A 186 5.67 -2.38 8.17
CA GLU A 186 4.66 -3.25 8.77
C GLU A 186 4.82 -3.33 10.29
N LYS A 187 6.04 -3.47 10.77
CA LYS A 187 6.38 -3.51 12.21
C LYS A 187 5.84 -2.30 12.97
N ASP A 188 6.00 -1.10 12.42
CA ASP A 188 5.50 0.12 13.05
C ASP A 188 3.97 0.21 13.01
N ILE A 189 3.36 -0.23 11.92
CA ILE A 189 1.89 -0.28 11.78
C ILE A 189 1.30 -1.29 12.77
N GLU A 190 1.90 -2.45 12.92
CA GLU A 190 1.48 -3.46 13.89
C GLU A 190 1.55 -2.93 15.32
N ALA A 191 2.69 -2.37 15.72
CA ALA A 191 2.85 -1.76 17.04
C ALA A 191 1.87 -0.61 17.27
N TYR A 192 1.56 0.18 16.23
CA TYR A 192 0.60 1.26 16.33
C TYR A 192 -0.84 0.75 16.44
N SER A 193 -1.19 -0.28 15.70
CA SER A 193 -2.54 -0.87 15.77
C SER A 193 -2.84 -1.45 17.15
N GLN A 194 -1.84 -2.07 17.77
CA GLN A 194 -1.94 -2.56 19.16
C GLN A 194 -2.10 -1.40 20.15
N LEU A 195 -1.33 -0.31 19.98
CA LEU A 195 -1.43 0.89 20.81
C LEU A 195 -2.82 1.54 20.74
N LYS A 196 -3.44 1.53 19.55
CA LYS A 196 -4.75 2.15 19.30
C LYS A 196 -5.91 1.22 19.62
N GLU A 197 -5.65 -0.04 19.88
CA GLU A 197 -6.68 -1.06 20.18
C GLU A 197 -7.75 -1.13 19.08
N PHE A 198 -7.33 -1.06 17.80
CA PHE A 198 -8.27 -1.12 16.70
C PHE A 198 -9.06 -2.43 16.70
N PRO A 199 -10.36 -2.42 16.41
CA PRO A 199 -11.19 -3.62 16.36
C PRO A 199 -10.92 -4.42 15.08
N ILE A 200 -9.77 -5.10 15.04
CA ILE A 200 -9.29 -5.82 13.85
C ILE A 200 -10.19 -7.02 13.54
N ILE A 201 -10.64 -7.09 12.30
CA ILE A 201 -11.36 -8.24 11.76
C ILE A 201 -10.34 -9.21 11.17
N PRO A 202 -10.32 -10.49 11.60
CA PRO A 202 -9.38 -11.49 11.08
C PRO A 202 -9.55 -11.73 9.58
N CYS A 203 -8.43 -11.83 8.85
CA CYS A 203 -8.43 -12.02 7.38
C CYS A 203 -8.60 -13.50 6.93
N ASN A 204 -8.88 -14.42 7.83
CA ASN A 204 -8.95 -15.87 7.55
C ASN A 204 -10.35 -16.38 7.19
N LEU A 205 -11.33 -15.49 7.07
CA LEU A 205 -12.74 -15.86 6.85
C LEU A 205 -13.01 -16.54 5.49
N CYS A 206 -12.18 -16.29 4.48
CA CYS A 206 -12.39 -16.86 3.14
C CYS A 206 -11.86 -18.29 2.97
N GLY A 207 -11.11 -18.84 3.95
CA GLY A 207 -10.51 -20.18 3.87
C GLY A 207 -9.52 -20.35 2.71
N SER A 208 -9.08 -19.28 2.05
CA SER A 208 -8.04 -19.36 1.04
C SER A 208 -6.71 -19.64 1.72
N GLN A 209 -5.94 -20.56 1.16
CA GLN A 209 -4.54 -20.73 1.57
C GLN A 209 -3.79 -19.42 1.28
N GLU A 210 -2.99 -18.99 2.24
CA GLU A 210 -2.05 -17.89 2.00
C GLU A 210 -1.23 -18.20 0.76
N ASN A 211 -0.93 -17.17 -0.03
CA ASN A 211 -0.05 -17.33 -1.17
C ASN A 211 1.34 -17.73 -0.67
N LEU A 212 1.67 -19.02 -0.73
CA LEU A 212 2.92 -19.59 -0.23
C LEU A 212 4.15 -18.81 -0.73
N GLN A 213 4.12 -18.35 -1.99
CA GLN A 213 5.22 -17.58 -2.55
C GLN A 213 5.39 -16.22 -1.85
N ARG A 214 4.27 -15.55 -1.50
CA ARG A 214 4.33 -14.28 -0.76
C ARG A 214 4.88 -14.50 0.65
N GLN A 215 4.48 -15.57 1.31
CA GLN A 215 4.99 -15.91 2.64
C GLN A 215 6.49 -16.19 2.60
N VAL A 216 6.97 -16.98 1.63
CA VAL A 216 8.41 -17.23 1.42
C VAL A 216 9.19 -15.93 1.24
N VAL A 217 8.69 -15.01 0.41
CA VAL A 217 9.33 -13.69 0.21
C VAL A 217 9.32 -12.87 1.49
N LYS A 218 8.21 -12.86 2.22
CA LYS A 218 8.10 -12.16 3.51
C LYS A 218 9.09 -12.69 4.52
N GLU A 219 9.19 -14.00 4.70
CA GLU A 219 10.15 -14.64 5.62
C GLU A 219 11.60 -14.31 5.24
N MET A 220 11.93 -14.34 3.95
CA MET A 220 13.23 -13.94 3.43
C MET A 220 13.57 -12.48 3.79
N LEU A 221 12.64 -11.55 3.59
CA LEU A 221 12.84 -10.13 3.91
C LEU A 221 13.02 -9.92 5.42
N LEU A 222 12.24 -10.62 6.25
CA LEU A 222 12.36 -10.59 7.71
C LEU A 222 13.72 -11.15 8.18
N GLU A 223 14.19 -12.22 7.55
CA GLU A 223 15.51 -12.79 7.86
C GLU A 223 16.63 -11.80 7.50
N TRP A 224 16.54 -11.15 6.33
CA TRP A 224 17.54 -10.17 5.93
C TRP A 224 17.54 -8.93 6.83
N GLU A 225 16.37 -8.44 7.23
CA GLU A 225 16.24 -7.33 8.17
C GLU A 225 16.83 -7.69 9.55
N ARG A 226 16.61 -8.93 10.01
CA ARG A 226 17.17 -9.42 11.28
C ARG A 226 18.69 -9.51 11.25
N LYS A 227 19.28 -9.99 10.12
CA LYS A 227 20.72 -10.10 9.93
C LYS A 227 21.41 -8.75 9.74
N SER A 228 20.72 -7.81 9.13
CA SER A 228 21.22 -6.46 8.82
C SER A 228 20.10 -5.44 8.98
N PRO A 229 19.89 -4.88 10.17
CA PRO A 229 18.84 -3.89 10.42
C PRO A 229 18.93 -2.68 9.47
N GLY A 230 17.78 -2.25 8.95
CA GLY A 230 17.68 -1.20 7.94
C GLY A 230 17.82 -1.67 6.49
N ARG A 231 17.99 -2.98 6.26
CA ARG A 231 18.15 -3.55 4.92
C ARG A 231 16.89 -3.33 4.05
N THR A 232 15.71 -3.54 4.61
CA THR A 232 14.45 -3.32 3.90
C THR A 232 14.24 -1.87 3.49
N GLU A 233 14.70 -0.92 4.32
CA GLU A 233 14.68 0.50 3.97
C GLU A 233 15.64 0.82 2.80
N ILE A 234 16.84 0.24 2.80
CA ILE A 234 17.81 0.39 1.70
C ILE A 234 17.24 -0.19 0.39
N MET A 235 16.61 -1.37 0.45
CA MET A 235 15.97 -1.99 -0.71
C MET A 235 14.83 -1.14 -1.25
N PHE A 236 14.00 -0.58 -0.38
CA PHE A 236 12.92 0.30 -0.79
C PHE A 236 13.46 1.59 -1.45
N ARG A 237 14.53 2.16 -0.89
CA ARG A 237 15.20 3.32 -1.47
C ARG A 237 15.80 3.03 -2.84
N ALA A 238 16.28 1.79 -3.08
CA ALA A 238 16.77 1.38 -4.39
C ALA A 238 15.68 1.42 -5.48
N LEU A 239 14.41 1.16 -5.13
CA LEU A 239 13.29 1.31 -6.08
C LEU A 239 13.07 2.75 -6.53
N GLN A 240 13.54 3.73 -5.76
CA GLN A 240 13.45 5.16 -6.06
C GLN A 240 14.70 5.72 -6.75
N ASN A 241 15.76 4.90 -6.87
CA ASN A 241 17.07 5.30 -7.41
C ASN A 241 17.49 4.31 -8.51
N VAL A 242 16.77 4.36 -9.63
CA VAL A 242 17.06 3.50 -10.78
C VAL A 242 18.08 4.19 -11.67
N VAL A 243 19.10 3.45 -12.08
CA VAL A 243 20.12 3.90 -13.06
C VAL A 243 19.93 3.10 -14.35
N PRO A 244 19.15 3.59 -15.32
CA PRO A 244 18.76 2.87 -16.53
C PRO A 244 19.94 2.33 -17.33
N SER A 245 21.02 3.10 -17.46
CA SER A 245 22.23 2.69 -18.18
C SER A 245 23.00 1.52 -17.56
N GLN A 246 22.67 1.16 -16.32
CA GLN A 246 23.26 0.03 -15.61
C GLN A 246 22.34 -1.21 -15.53
N LEU A 247 21.17 -1.13 -16.18
CA LEU A 247 20.24 -2.23 -16.35
C LEU A 247 20.29 -2.73 -17.78
N ALA A 248 19.76 -3.94 -18.04
CA ALA A 248 19.79 -4.55 -19.37
C ALA A 248 18.52 -4.30 -20.20
N ASP A 249 17.66 -3.38 -19.79
CA ASP A 249 16.40 -3.07 -20.48
C ASP A 249 16.63 -2.07 -21.61
N ARG A 250 16.48 -2.55 -22.85
CA ARG A 250 16.68 -1.77 -24.08
C ARG A 250 15.60 -0.70 -24.31
N ASN A 251 14.46 -0.79 -23.61
CA ASN A 251 13.42 0.24 -23.68
C ASN A 251 13.68 1.40 -22.71
N LEU A 252 14.47 1.16 -21.65
CA LEU A 252 14.85 2.18 -20.66
C LEU A 252 16.12 2.93 -21.06
N PHE A 253 17.02 2.28 -21.81
CA PHE A 253 18.28 2.90 -22.22
C PHE A 253 18.69 2.45 -23.62
N ASP A 254 19.13 3.40 -24.46
CA ASP A 254 19.52 3.14 -25.84
C ASP A 254 20.97 2.66 -25.95
N PHE A 255 21.18 1.37 -25.71
CA PHE A 255 22.51 0.75 -25.85
C PHE A 255 22.99 0.66 -27.31
N ALA A 256 22.05 0.57 -28.27
CA ALA A 256 22.39 0.36 -29.68
C ALA A 256 23.07 1.58 -30.31
N ASN A 257 22.78 2.77 -29.82
CA ASN A 257 23.29 4.03 -30.33
C ASN A 257 24.46 4.61 -29.52
N LEU A 258 25.03 3.85 -28.57
CA LEU A 258 26.22 4.28 -27.86
C LEU A 258 27.39 4.47 -28.84
N ARG A 259 28.01 5.65 -28.79
CA ARG A 259 29.19 6.02 -29.60
C ARG A 259 30.23 6.68 -28.69
N ILE A 260 31.46 6.58 -29.10
CA ILE A 260 32.57 7.32 -28.46
C ILE A 260 32.36 8.82 -28.77
N ASP A 261 32.44 9.65 -27.75
CA ASP A 261 32.53 11.09 -27.93
C ASP A 261 34.00 11.41 -28.24
N GLU A 262 34.32 11.68 -29.51
CA GLU A 262 35.69 11.99 -29.98
C GLU A 262 36.24 13.29 -29.37
N ASN A 263 35.37 14.15 -28.82
CA ASN A 263 35.75 15.42 -28.18
C ASN A 263 35.83 15.29 -26.63
N ALA A 264 35.54 14.12 -26.09
CA ALA A 264 35.60 13.91 -24.65
C ALA A 264 37.04 14.00 -24.15
N THR A 265 37.28 14.94 -23.27
CA THR A 265 38.58 15.05 -22.57
C THR A 265 38.73 13.85 -21.63
N PRO A 266 39.86 13.09 -21.70
CA PRO A 266 40.10 11.99 -20.77
C PRO A 266 40.05 12.52 -19.33
N ARG A 267 39.01 12.12 -18.58
CA ARG A 267 39.02 12.33 -17.13
C ARG A 267 39.88 11.21 -16.52
N PHE A 268 41.06 11.59 -16.01
CA PHE A 268 41.74 10.69 -15.08
C PHE A 268 40.82 10.46 -13.89
N LEU A 269 40.31 9.24 -13.77
CA LEU A 269 39.60 8.83 -12.56
C LEU A 269 40.57 9.02 -11.39
N ASP A 270 40.20 9.88 -10.48
CA ASP A 270 40.90 10.02 -9.20
C ASP A 270 40.69 8.73 -8.43
N VAL A 271 41.59 7.77 -8.61
CA VAL A 271 41.56 6.43 -8.00
C VAL A 271 41.83 6.50 -6.48
N MET A 272 41.95 7.70 -5.94
CA MET A 272 42.29 7.92 -4.53
C MET A 272 41.09 8.15 -3.59
N ASN A 273 39.87 8.02 -4.08
CA ASN A 273 38.66 8.19 -3.24
C ASN A 273 37.71 6.98 -3.33
N LEU A 274 38.24 5.76 -3.21
CA LEU A 274 37.46 4.55 -2.90
C LEU A 274 37.76 4.09 -1.48
#